data_8aaadd86eaa468f65c35cdc6fbe04202
#
_entry.id   8aaadd86eaa468f65c35cdc6fbe04202
#
_cell.length_a   1.000
_cell.length_b   1.000
_cell.length_c   1.000
_cell.angle_alpha   90.00
_cell.angle_beta   90.00
_cell.angle_gamma   90.00
#
_symmetry.space_group_name_H-M   'P 1'
#
loop_
_entity.id
_entity.type
_entity.pdbx_description
1 polymer ?
#
loop_
_entity_poly.entity_id
_entity_poly.type
_entity_poly.pdbx_seq_one_letter_code
_entity_poly.pdbx_strand_id
1 'polypeptide(L)'
;EYLNDRVRSERTSFDISEDVGDLFEEITLRSIREEILNRTKEYLKDVLSKNIEAGRKRVDDFINNHAPRYRPIIGYVDNELLIVDPDKSDKDLELYLHAQWYEVEQQLVKEGHDIMQPRKEDHVEEYKKRVSHYLKKAKDLKKSDLANYVTHRRVIIDLLQKTIGLLDDGKYAREEMIHELIMPMQKDSSEVFLDSCNLWLIDERLAFHNYLASDKTINAMPISDS
;
A
#
# COMPACT_ATOMS: atom_id res chain seq x y z
N GLU A 1 -30.59 32.99 -23.01
CA GLU A 1 -30.66 34.20 -23.89
C GLU A 1 -29.27 34.79 -24.11
N TYR A 2 -28.53 35.12 -23.07
CA TYR A 2 -27.19 35.73 -23.15
C TYR A 2 -26.21 34.96 -24.05
N LEU A 3 -26.17 33.64 -23.96
CA LEU A 3 -25.27 32.81 -24.77
C LEU A 3 -25.64 32.75 -26.27
N ASN A 4 -26.90 33.00 -26.64
CA ASN A 4 -27.31 32.99 -28.01
C ASN A 4 -26.73 34.20 -28.81
N ASP A 5 -26.54 35.33 -28.14
CA ASP A 5 -26.00 36.54 -28.76
C ASP A 5 -24.48 36.50 -28.94
N ARG A 6 -23.82 35.53 -28.27
CA ARG A 6 -22.37 35.34 -28.28
C ARG A 6 -21.91 34.17 -29.15
N VAL A 7 -22.77 33.61 -29.97
CA VAL A 7 -22.39 32.55 -30.91
C VAL A 7 -21.72 33.17 -32.12
N ARG A 8 -20.53 32.71 -32.46
CA ARG A 8 -19.81 33.15 -33.67
C ARG A 8 -20.66 32.89 -34.94
N SER A 9 -20.41 33.67 -35.97
CA SER A 9 -21.13 33.58 -37.25
C SER A 9 -21.19 32.17 -37.84
N GLU A 10 -20.17 31.36 -37.56
CA GLU A 10 -20.05 29.96 -37.98
C GLU A 10 -20.85 28.99 -37.10
N ARG A 11 -21.45 29.44 -36.01
CA ARG A 11 -22.22 28.65 -35.03
C ARG A 11 -21.50 27.44 -34.44
N THR A 12 -20.18 27.44 -34.51
CA THR A 12 -19.34 26.35 -34.02
C THR A 12 -18.75 26.61 -32.64
N SER A 13 -18.69 27.86 -32.18
CA SER A 13 -18.11 28.27 -30.91
C SER A 13 -18.73 29.54 -30.35
N PHE A 14 -18.59 29.76 -29.07
CA PHE A 14 -18.97 31.02 -28.42
C PHE A 14 -17.83 32.04 -28.50
N ASP A 15 -18.18 33.31 -28.63
CA ASP A 15 -17.24 34.43 -28.59
C ASP A 15 -17.10 34.96 -27.16
N ILE A 16 -16.54 34.12 -26.31
CA ILE A 16 -16.32 34.36 -24.86
C ILE A 16 -14.87 34.03 -24.57
N SER A 17 -14.16 34.88 -23.85
CA SER A 17 -12.77 34.63 -23.44
C SER A 17 -12.68 33.56 -22.35
N GLU A 18 -11.56 32.86 -22.28
CA GLU A 18 -11.40 31.75 -21.33
C GLU A 18 -11.20 32.27 -19.91
N ASP A 19 -10.34 33.26 -19.71
CA ASP A 19 -9.89 33.72 -18.39
C ASP A 19 -10.11 35.21 -18.08
N VAL A 20 -10.34 36.04 -19.09
CA VAL A 20 -10.49 37.49 -18.92
C VAL A 20 -11.84 37.93 -19.51
N GLY A 21 -12.68 38.49 -18.65
CA GLY A 21 -13.93 39.14 -19.11
C GLY A 21 -13.63 40.42 -19.91
N ASP A 22 -14.50 40.74 -20.84
CA ASP A 22 -14.43 42.00 -21.55
C ASP A 22 -14.68 43.19 -20.58
N LEU A 23 -14.19 44.37 -20.90
CA LEU A 23 -14.20 45.55 -20.01
C LEU A 23 -15.59 45.90 -19.42
N PHE A 24 -16.65 45.34 -19.97
CA PHE A 24 -18.04 45.55 -19.55
C PHE A 24 -18.81 44.26 -19.16
N GLU A 25 -18.16 43.09 -19.15
CA GLU A 25 -18.84 41.82 -18.88
C GLU A 25 -17.95 40.89 -18.07
N GLU A 26 -18.40 40.51 -16.86
CA GLU A 26 -17.73 39.64 -15.93
C GLU A 26 -17.85 38.15 -16.28
N ILE A 27 -18.48 37.80 -17.40
CA ILE A 27 -18.78 36.40 -17.76
C ILE A 27 -17.68 35.85 -18.65
N THR A 28 -16.97 34.88 -18.13
CA THR A 28 -15.91 34.10 -18.81
C THR A 28 -16.35 32.66 -19.00
N LEU A 29 -15.73 31.90 -19.91
CA LEU A 29 -15.96 30.47 -20.02
C LEU A 29 -15.65 29.75 -18.72
N ARG A 30 -14.68 30.22 -17.96
CA ARG A 30 -14.31 29.71 -16.64
C ARG A 30 -15.45 29.88 -15.63
N SER A 31 -16.03 31.10 -15.55
CA SER A 31 -17.16 31.37 -14.64
C SER A 31 -18.38 30.51 -14.97
N ILE A 32 -18.64 30.31 -16.27
CA ILE A 32 -19.74 29.45 -16.74
C ILE A 32 -19.47 27.98 -16.33
N ARG A 33 -18.26 27.48 -16.53
CA ARG A 33 -17.88 26.11 -16.12
C ARG A 33 -18.01 25.93 -14.60
N GLU A 34 -17.54 26.88 -13.81
CA GLU A 34 -17.65 26.85 -12.37
C GLU A 34 -19.09 26.82 -11.87
N GLU A 35 -19.95 27.64 -12.47
CA GLU A 35 -21.38 27.67 -12.13
C GLU A 35 -22.10 26.36 -12.54
N ILE A 36 -21.80 25.83 -13.72
CA ILE A 36 -22.33 24.52 -14.15
C ILE A 36 -21.88 23.43 -13.21
N LEU A 37 -20.59 23.41 -12.85
CA LEU A 37 -20.04 22.42 -11.91
C LEU A 37 -20.69 22.53 -10.54
N ASN A 38 -20.89 23.75 -10.03
CA ASN A 38 -21.52 23.96 -8.72
C ASN A 38 -22.98 23.48 -8.70
N ARG A 39 -23.76 23.82 -9.72
CA ARG A 39 -25.14 23.32 -9.83
C ARG A 39 -25.22 21.81 -10.04
N THR A 40 -24.30 21.27 -10.83
CA THR A 40 -24.23 19.81 -11.04
C THR A 40 -23.85 19.08 -9.73
N LYS A 41 -22.88 19.61 -8.97
CA LYS A 41 -22.52 19.07 -7.66
C LYS A 41 -23.68 19.09 -6.67
N GLU A 42 -24.45 20.19 -6.64
CA GLU A 42 -25.62 20.30 -5.76
C GLU A 42 -26.70 19.28 -6.15
N TYR A 43 -26.98 19.16 -7.45
CA TYR A 43 -27.96 18.19 -7.97
C TYR A 43 -27.56 16.73 -7.70
N LEU A 44 -26.26 16.41 -7.82
CA LEU A 44 -25.72 15.07 -7.62
C LEU A 44 -25.27 14.79 -6.18
N LYS A 45 -25.47 15.72 -5.25
CA LYS A 45 -24.97 15.64 -3.87
C LYS A 45 -25.27 14.31 -3.19
N ASP A 46 -26.50 13.82 -3.33
CA ASP A 46 -26.92 12.56 -2.70
C ASP A 46 -26.25 11.33 -3.35
N VAL A 47 -26.03 11.37 -4.65
CA VAL A 47 -25.35 10.30 -5.39
C VAL A 47 -23.87 10.31 -5.04
N LEU A 48 -23.24 11.47 -5.01
CA LEU A 48 -21.83 11.65 -4.66
C LEU A 48 -21.57 11.21 -3.21
N SER A 49 -22.44 11.59 -2.26
CA SER A 49 -22.26 11.17 -0.86
C SER A 49 -22.36 9.66 -0.69
N LYS A 50 -23.30 9.00 -1.36
CA LYS A 50 -23.41 7.54 -1.36
C LYS A 50 -22.19 6.85 -1.96
N ASN A 51 -21.66 7.36 -3.06
CA ASN A 51 -20.45 6.83 -3.68
C ASN A 51 -19.21 7.01 -2.80
N ILE A 52 -19.08 8.15 -2.14
CA ILE A 52 -17.99 8.42 -1.17
C ILE A 52 -18.07 7.42 0.00
N GLU A 53 -19.26 7.23 0.55
CA GLU A 53 -19.48 6.29 1.66
C GLU A 53 -19.19 4.84 1.20
N ALA A 54 -19.70 4.44 0.04
CA ALA A 54 -19.43 3.12 -0.53
C ALA A 54 -17.94 2.90 -0.81
N GLY A 55 -17.24 3.90 -1.34
CA GLY A 55 -15.80 3.85 -1.59
C GLY A 55 -14.97 3.70 -0.30
N ARG A 56 -15.33 4.45 0.76
CA ARG A 56 -14.70 4.29 2.07
C ARG A 56 -14.94 2.91 2.66
N LYS A 57 -16.19 2.46 2.64
CA LYS A 57 -16.54 1.12 3.09
C LYS A 57 -15.77 0.04 2.34
N ARG A 58 -15.57 0.20 1.03
CA ARG A 58 -14.77 -0.72 0.21
C ARG A 58 -13.32 -0.83 0.71
N VAL A 59 -12.69 0.30 1.06
CA VAL A 59 -11.35 0.32 1.66
C VAL A 59 -11.34 -0.38 3.02
N ASP A 60 -12.28 -0.05 3.89
CA ASP A 60 -12.37 -0.63 5.23
C ASP A 60 -12.59 -2.15 5.18
N ASP A 61 -13.49 -2.62 4.32
CA ASP A 61 -13.78 -4.04 4.14
C ASP A 61 -12.54 -4.79 3.60
N PHE A 62 -11.83 -4.19 2.65
CA PHE A 62 -10.59 -4.78 2.12
C PHE A 62 -9.49 -4.86 3.19
N ILE A 63 -9.26 -3.80 3.94
CA ILE A 63 -8.26 -3.78 5.00
C ILE A 63 -8.61 -4.79 6.10
N ASN A 64 -9.90 -4.90 6.45
CA ASN A 64 -10.32 -5.80 7.52
C ASN A 64 -10.21 -7.28 7.14
N ASN A 65 -10.51 -7.63 5.89
CA ASN A 65 -10.66 -9.01 5.45
C ASN A 65 -9.44 -9.55 4.68
N HIS A 66 -8.72 -8.67 3.95
CA HIS A 66 -7.67 -9.09 3.02
C HIS A 66 -6.29 -8.49 3.33
N ALA A 67 -6.24 -7.25 3.84
CA ALA A 67 -4.98 -6.54 3.98
C ALA A 67 -4.83 -5.81 5.34
N PRO A 68 -4.88 -6.53 6.48
CA PRO A 68 -4.82 -5.93 7.82
C PRO A 68 -3.54 -5.15 8.09
N ARG A 69 -2.50 -5.36 7.28
CA ARG A 69 -1.23 -4.62 7.35
C ARG A 69 -1.39 -3.11 7.18
N TYR A 70 -2.36 -2.65 6.43
CA TYR A 70 -2.58 -1.21 6.21
C TYR A 70 -3.32 -0.52 7.38
N ARG A 71 -3.96 -1.28 8.27
CA ARG A 71 -4.72 -0.71 9.40
C ARG A 71 -3.93 0.28 10.26
N PRO A 72 -2.65 0.02 10.63
CA PRO A 72 -1.90 0.94 11.48
C PRO A 72 -1.57 2.27 10.83
N ILE A 73 -1.53 2.33 9.49
CA ILE A 73 -1.09 3.52 8.75
C ILE A 73 -2.23 4.37 8.20
N ILE A 74 -3.46 3.88 8.19
CA ILE A 74 -4.62 4.59 7.64
C ILE A 74 -4.80 5.98 8.26
N GLY A 75 -4.50 6.15 9.53
CA GLY A 75 -4.57 7.44 10.22
C GLY A 75 -3.55 8.49 9.74
N TYR A 76 -2.59 8.12 8.90
CA TYR A 76 -1.59 8.99 8.29
C TYR A 76 -1.85 9.29 6.82
N VAL A 77 -2.86 8.67 6.23
CA VAL A 77 -3.29 8.89 4.85
C VAL A 77 -4.43 9.91 4.85
N ASP A 78 -4.39 10.86 3.92
CA ASP A 78 -5.44 11.85 3.79
C ASP A 78 -6.80 11.20 3.53
N ASN A 79 -7.82 11.70 4.21
CA ASN A 79 -9.19 11.16 4.10
C ASN A 79 -9.75 11.19 2.67
N GLU A 80 -9.32 12.14 1.85
CA GLU A 80 -9.73 12.23 0.44
C GLU A 80 -9.13 11.09 -0.39
N LEU A 81 -7.90 10.69 -0.07
CA LEU A 81 -7.22 9.57 -0.73
C LEU A 81 -7.79 8.20 -0.33
N LEU A 82 -8.58 8.13 0.74
CA LEU A 82 -9.29 6.92 1.14
C LEU A 82 -10.64 6.76 0.45
N ILE A 83 -11.03 7.72 -0.42
CA ILE A 83 -12.23 7.63 -1.24
C ILE A 83 -11.84 7.01 -2.57
N VAL A 84 -12.21 5.77 -2.76
CA VAL A 84 -11.94 5.02 -3.99
C VAL A 84 -13.23 4.70 -4.72
N ASP A 85 -13.13 4.29 -5.98
CA ASP A 85 -14.23 3.72 -6.71
C ASP A 85 -14.72 2.44 -6.00
N PRO A 86 -16.01 2.32 -5.64
CA PRO A 86 -16.55 1.12 -4.99
C PRO A 86 -16.33 -0.18 -5.78
N ASP A 87 -16.26 -0.09 -7.12
CA ASP A 87 -16.07 -1.22 -8.02
C ASP A 87 -14.60 -1.58 -8.26
N LYS A 88 -13.66 -0.89 -7.59
CA LYS A 88 -12.23 -1.15 -7.73
C LYS A 88 -11.88 -2.59 -7.35
N SER A 89 -11.12 -3.29 -8.20
CA SER A 89 -10.68 -4.66 -7.94
C SER A 89 -9.77 -4.75 -6.70
N ASP A 90 -9.71 -5.94 -6.06
CA ASP A 90 -8.82 -6.17 -4.91
C ASP A 90 -7.35 -5.92 -5.27
N LYS A 91 -6.94 -6.32 -6.47
CA LYS A 91 -5.59 -6.10 -6.98
C LYS A 91 -5.27 -4.60 -7.11
N ASP A 92 -6.18 -3.82 -7.69
CA ASP A 92 -5.96 -2.39 -7.89
C ASP A 92 -6.02 -1.63 -6.56
N LEU A 93 -6.84 -2.12 -5.62
CA LEU A 93 -6.93 -1.56 -4.28
C LEU A 93 -5.66 -1.85 -3.48
N GLU A 94 -5.11 -3.05 -3.62
CA GLU A 94 -3.83 -3.43 -3.03
C GLU A 94 -2.69 -2.52 -3.53
N LEU A 95 -2.57 -2.34 -4.85
CA LEU A 95 -1.57 -1.46 -5.46
C LEU A 95 -1.75 -0.01 -4.99
N TYR A 96 -2.99 0.45 -4.91
CA TYR A 96 -3.30 1.79 -4.44
C TYR A 96 -2.88 2.02 -2.99
N LEU A 97 -3.28 1.12 -2.08
CA LEU A 97 -2.94 1.23 -0.66
C LEU A 97 -1.44 1.06 -0.41
N HIS A 98 -0.76 0.23 -1.21
CA HIS A 98 0.69 0.10 -1.14
C HIS A 98 1.41 1.39 -1.53
N ALA A 99 0.92 2.09 -2.55
CA ALA A 99 1.45 3.40 -2.92
C ALA A 99 1.26 4.42 -1.77
N GLN A 100 0.10 4.44 -1.10
CA GLN A 100 -0.13 5.30 0.06
C GLN A 100 0.80 4.94 1.24
N TRP A 101 1.02 3.63 1.50
CA TRP A 101 1.95 3.15 2.50
C TRP A 101 3.38 3.65 2.23
N TYR A 102 3.83 3.55 0.98
CA TYR A 102 5.14 4.03 0.55
C TYR A 102 5.30 5.54 0.77
N GLU A 103 4.30 6.35 0.46
CA GLU A 103 4.32 7.79 0.72
C GLU A 103 4.43 8.11 2.21
N VAL A 104 3.72 7.39 3.07
CA VAL A 104 3.83 7.52 4.53
C VAL A 104 5.24 7.17 5.02
N GLU A 105 5.87 6.14 4.45
CA GLU A 105 7.25 5.75 4.73
C GLU A 105 8.23 6.84 4.32
N GLN A 106 8.11 7.38 3.10
CA GLN A 106 8.97 8.47 2.60
C GLN A 106 8.84 9.73 3.45
N GLN A 107 7.63 10.05 3.90
CA GLN A 107 7.42 11.17 4.82
C GLN A 107 8.10 10.92 6.17
N LEU A 108 8.03 9.69 6.70
CA LEU A 108 8.70 9.35 7.95
C LEU A 108 10.23 9.53 7.86
N VAL A 109 10.84 9.14 6.74
CA VAL A 109 12.28 9.34 6.50
C VAL A 109 12.62 10.82 6.51
N LYS A 110 11.84 11.68 5.83
CA LYS A 110 12.03 13.12 5.82
C LYS A 110 11.89 13.73 7.22
N GLU A 111 10.83 13.37 7.94
CA GLU A 111 10.60 13.80 9.33
C GLU A 111 11.76 13.39 10.24
N GLY A 112 12.33 12.19 10.05
CA GLY A 112 13.50 11.72 10.79
C GLY A 112 14.74 12.61 10.56
N HIS A 113 15.01 13.01 9.33
CA HIS A 113 16.08 13.95 9.01
C HIS A 113 15.87 15.32 9.64
N ASP A 114 14.63 15.84 9.59
CA ASP A 114 14.29 17.13 10.19
C ASP A 114 14.42 17.14 11.72
N ILE A 115 14.13 16.00 12.36
CA ILE A 115 14.28 15.85 13.82
C ILE A 115 15.75 15.78 14.22
N MET A 116 16.60 15.14 13.41
CA MET A 116 18.05 15.08 13.67
C MET A 116 18.75 16.44 13.55
N GLN A 117 18.11 17.43 12.93
CA GLN A 117 18.61 18.79 12.79
C GLN A 117 17.72 19.76 13.60
N PRO A 118 17.93 19.87 14.93
CA PRO A 118 17.12 20.76 15.76
C PRO A 118 17.29 22.21 15.29
N ARG A 119 16.17 22.89 15.10
CA ARG A 119 16.16 24.30 14.71
C ARG A 119 16.55 25.16 15.92
N LYS A 120 17.32 26.24 15.72
CA LYS A 120 17.73 27.13 16.79
C LYS A 120 16.57 27.80 17.54
N GLU A 121 15.39 27.82 16.92
CA GLU A 121 14.17 28.45 17.44
C GLU A 121 13.20 27.44 18.08
N ASP A 122 13.55 26.14 18.10
CA ASP A 122 12.66 25.12 18.66
C ASP A 122 12.56 25.25 20.18
N HIS A 123 11.38 25.57 20.67
CA HIS A 123 11.08 25.38 22.09
C HIS A 123 11.14 23.90 22.45
N VAL A 124 11.74 23.57 23.59
CA VAL A 124 11.96 22.18 24.05
C VAL A 124 10.68 21.34 24.02
N GLU A 125 9.53 21.93 24.36
CA GLU A 125 8.24 21.25 24.37
C GLU A 125 7.73 20.94 22.94
N GLU A 126 7.98 21.81 21.97
CA GLU A 126 7.61 21.58 20.57
C GLU A 126 8.49 20.50 19.95
N TYR A 127 9.78 20.53 20.25
CA TYR A 127 10.70 19.46 19.83
C TYR A 127 10.28 18.11 20.40
N LYS A 128 9.95 18.01 21.68
CA LYS A 128 9.44 16.78 22.32
C LYS A 128 8.16 16.27 21.64
N LYS A 129 7.23 17.15 21.28
CA LYS A 129 6.00 16.78 20.56
C LYS A 129 6.32 16.20 19.18
N ARG A 130 7.23 16.82 18.43
CA ARG A 130 7.66 16.32 17.11
C ARG A 130 8.32 14.94 17.21
N VAL A 131 9.24 14.76 18.16
CA VAL A 131 9.88 13.46 18.43
C VAL A 131 8.85 12.39 18.80
N SER A 132 7.91 12.73 19.69
CA SER A 132 6.85 11.81 20.11
C SER A 132 5.94 11.39 18.93
N HIS A 133 5.57 12.35 18.07
CA HIS A 133 4.77 12.08 16.87
C HIS A 133 5.53 11.16 15.91
N TYR A 134 6.79 11.46 15.63
CA TYR A 134 7.67 10.64 14.79
C TYR A 134 7.77 9.20 15.31
N LEU A 135 8.07 9.03 16.60
CA LEU A 135 8.20 7.71 17.21
C LEU A 135 6.90 6.91 17.15
N LYS A 136 5.75 7.57 17.31
CA LYS A 136 4.44 6.93 17.15
C LYS A 136 4.24 6.44 15.71
N LYS A 137 4.48 7.30 14.73
CA LYS A 137 4.35 6.98 13.30
C LYS A 137 5.30 5.85 12.89
N ALA A 138 6.58 5.91 13.32
CA ALA A 138 7.55 4.85 13.11
C ALA A 138 7.12 3.51 13.72
N LYS A 139 6.56 3.53 14.93
CA LYS A 139 6.03 2.33 15.58
C LYS A 139 4.83 1.74 14.83
N ASP A 140 3.94 2.58 14.31
CA ASP A 140 2.76 2.12 13.58
C ASP A 140 3.15 1.55 12.20
N LEU A 141 4.16 2.12 11.53
CA LEU A 141 4.72 1.56 10.31
C LEU A 141 5.34 0.17 10.56
N LYS A 142 6.11 0.00 11.63
CA LYS A 142 6.67 -1.31 12.02
C LYS A 142 5.60 -2.34 12.40
N LYS A 143 4.44 -1.92 12.92
CA LYS A 143 3.30 -2.83 13.13
C LYS A 143 2.70 -3.30 11.80
N SER A 144 2.69 -2.44 10.78
CA SER A 144 2.29 -2.81 9.43
C SER A 144 3.20 -3.90 8.86
N ASP A 145 4.52 -3.75 8.97
CA ASP A 145 5.50 -4.74 8.53
C ASP A 145 5.34 -6.06 9.28
N LEU A 146 5.17 -5.99 10.61
CA LEU A 146 4.93 -7.18 11.44
C LEU A 146 3.63 -7.90 11.03
N ALA A 147 2.55 -7.17 10.76
CA ALA A 147 1.30 -7.77 10.32
C ALA A 147 1.46 -8.48 8.97
N ASN A 148 2.22 -7.89 8.05
CA ASN A 148 2.55 -8.53 6.78
C ASN A 148 3.38 -9.81 6.98
N TYR A 149 4.42 -9.75 7.81
CA TYR A 149 5.24 -10.92 8.17
C TYR A 149 4.40 -12.05 8.77
N VAL A 150 3.55 -11.75 9.76
CA VAL A 150 2.70 -12.76 10.42
C VAL A 150 1.72 -13.39 9.43
N THR A 151 1.14 -12.60 8.54
CA THR A 151 0.21 -13.09 7.51
C THR A 151 0.93 -14.03 6.54
N HIS A 152 2.11 -13.64 6.06
CA HIS A 152 2.91 -14.46 5.15
C HIS A 152 3.33 -15.77 5.83
N ARG A 153 3.86 -15.68 7.05
CA ARG A 153 4.22 -16.86 7.85
C ARG A 153 3.05 -17.83 8.01
N ARG A 154 1.85 -17.32 8.26
CA ARG A 154 0.64 -18.15 8.37
C ARG A 154 0.35 -18.90 7.07
N VAL A 155 0.44 -18.23 5.93
CA VAL A 155 0.22 -18.86 4.61
C VAL A 155 1.21 -19.99 4.38
N ILE A 156 2.50 -19.78 4.65
CA ILE A 156 3.53 -20.83 4.49
C ILE A 156 3.27 -22.02 5.42
N ILE A 157 2.91 -21.78 6.67
CA ILE A 157 2.58 -22.85 7.62
C ILE A 157 1.33 -23.63 7.18
N ASP A 158 0.29 -22.94 6.73
CA ASP A 158 -0.94 -23.57 6.25
C ASP A 158 -0.68 -24.40 4.97
N LEU A 159 0.18 -23.93 4.06
CA LEU A 159 0.63 -24.68 2.89
C LEU A 159 1.42 -25.92 3.31
N LEU A 160 2.37 -25.78 4.25
CA LEU A 160 3.15 -26.89 4.76
C LEU A 160 2.26 -27.95 5.42
N GLN A 161 1.28 -27.54 6.23
CA GLN A 161 0.31 -28.46 6.83
C GLN A 161 -0.48 -29.24 5.77
N LYS A 162 -0.92 -28.58 4.70
CA LYS A 162 -1.60 -29.23 3.59
C LYS A 162 -0.70 -30.20 2.83
N THR A 163 0.57 -29.84 2.66
CA THR A 163 1.56 -30.64 1.92
C THR A 163 1.96 -31.89 2.71
N ILE A 164 2.05 -31.81 4.05
CA ILE A 164 2.34 -32.96 4.93
C ILE A 164 1.10 -33.87 5.09
N GLY A 165 -0.10 -33.35 4.88
CA GLY A 165 -1.34 -34.12 4.96
C GLY A 165 -1.41 -35.23 3.91
N LEU A 166 -2.21 -36.25 4.22
CA LEU A 166 -2.55 -37.28 3.24
C LEU A 166 -3.39 -36.67 2.11
N LEU A 167 -3.02 -36.98 0.88
CA LEU A 167 -3.84 -36.68 -0.29
C LEU A 167 -5.13 -37.54 -0.27
N ASP A 168 -6.16 -37.12 -1.03
CA ASP A 168 -7.43 -37.85 -1.11
C ASP A 168 -7.29 -39.31 -1.59
N ASP A 169 -6.19 -39.64 -2.28
CA ASP A 169 -5.81 -40.97 -2.71
C ASP A 169 -5.07 -41.80 -1.65
N GLY A 170 -4.91 -41.25 -0.43
CA GLY A 170 -4.20 -41.89 0.69
C GLY A 170 -2.69 -41.83 0.59
N LYS A 171 -2.12 -41.06 -0.35
CA LYS A 171 -0.69 -40.86 -0.51
C LYS A 171 -0.25 -39.55 0.13
N TYR A 172 0.99 -39.49 0.59
CA TYR A 172 1.60 -38.23 0.99
C TYR A 172 1.98 -37.38 -0.24
N ALA A 173 1.95 -36.08 -0.08
CA ALA A 173 2.51 -35.19 -1.09
C ALA A 173 3.97 -35.54 -1.36
N ARG A 174 4.44 -35.29 -2.59
CA ARG A 174 5.84 -35.55 -2.94
C ARG A 174 6.76 -34.72 -2.06
N GLU A 175 7.83 -35.32 -1.58
CA GLU A 175 8.88 -34.70 -0.81
C GLU A 175 9.43 -33.43 -1.50
N GLU A 176 9.54 -33.46 -2.82
CA GLU A 176 9.92 -32.34 -3.67
C GLU A 176 9.08 -31.09 -3.41
N MET A 177 7.76 -31.20 -3.21
CA MET A 177 6.88 -30.05 -2.91
C MET A 177 7.19 -29.43 -1.54
N ILE A 178 7.59 -30.24 -0.56
CA ILE A 178 8.01 -29.76 0.76
C ILE A 178 9.33 -28.99 0.63
N HIS A 179 10.27 -29.53 -0.13
CA HIS A 179 11.54 -28.90 -0.40
C HIS A 179 11.37 -27.58 -1.18
N GLU A 180 10.54 -27.56 -2.22
CA GLU A 180 10.23 -26.31 -2.95
C GLU A 180 9.63 -25.23 -2.04
N LEU A 181 8.80 -25.65 -1.07
CA LEU A 181 8.18 -24.70 -0.14
C LEU A 181 9.17 -24.16 0.89
N ILE A 182 10.09 -24.98 1.40
CA ILE A 182 10.98 -24.64 2.49
C ILE A 182 12.35 -24.19 1.99
N MET A 183 13.02 -25.05 1.26
CA MET A 183 14.36 -24.85 0.70
C MET A 183 14.59 -25.82 -0.46
N PRO A 184 15.03 -25.34 -1.64
CA PRO A 184 15.23 -26.21 -2.82
C PRO A 184 16.12 -27.41 -2.53
N MET A 185 15.77 -28.56 -3.14
CA MET A 185 16.56 -29.79 -3.01
C MET A 185 17.99 -29.61 -3.54
N GLN A 186 18.94 -30.32 -2.93
CA GLN A 186 20.36 -30.35 -3.31
C GLN A 186 21.04 -28.98 -3.31
N LYS A 187 20.48 -28.04 -2.55
CA LYS A 187 21.02 -26.68 -2.38
C LYS A 187 21.50 -26.47 -0.95
N ASP A 188 22.39 -25.51 -0.78
CA ASP A 188 22.82 -25.04 0.52
C ASP A 188 22.72 -23.52 0.66
N SER A 189 22.95 -23.05 1.87
CA SER A 189 22.81 -21.63 2.22
C SER A 189 23.85 -20.72 1.53
N SER A 190 24.88 -21.26 0.87
CA SER A 190 25.79 -20.48 0.03
C SER A 190 25.30 -20.33 -1.40
N GLU A 191 24.39 -21.19 -1.85
CA GLU A 191 23.81 -21.20 -3.20
C GLU A 191 22.42 -20.55 -3.27
N VAL A 192 21.67 -20.54 -2.14
CA VAL A 192 20.30 -20.03 -2.07
C VAL A 192 20.26 -18.83 -1.13
N PHE A 193 19.84 -17.68 -1.67
CA PHE A 193 19.63 -16.51 -0.84
C PHE A 193 18.43 -16.71 0.10
N LEU A 194 18.48 -16.07 1.27
CA LEU A 194 17.42 -16.14 2.27
C LEU A 194 16.03 -15.81 1.71
N ASP A 195 15.98 -14.88 0.75
CA ASP A 195 14.76 -14.46 0.06
C ASP A 195 14.15 -15.52 -0.86
N SER A 196 14.97 -16.53 -1.23
CA SER A 196 14.56 -17.62 -2.13
C SER A 196 14.13 -18.87 -1.38
N CYS A 197 14.09 -18.84 -0.05
CA CYS A 197 13.60 -19.93 0.79
C CYS A 197 12.72 -19.40 1.92
N ASN A 198 11.88 -20.30 2.49
CA ASN A 198 10.92 -19.93 3.54
C ASN A 198 11.33 -20.47 4.94
N LEU A 199 12.57 -20.90 5.11
CA LEU A 199 13.07 -21.43 6.40
C LEU A 199 12.86 -20.44 7.54
N TRP A 200 13.18 -19.17 7.34
CA TRP A 200 13.04 -18.10 8.33
C TRP A 200 11.58 -17.81 8.72
N LEU A 201 10.62 -18.12 7.84
CA LEU A 201 9.19 -18.02 8.15
C LEU A 201 8.71 -19.16 9.05
N ILE A 202 9.41 -20.30 9.04
CA ILE A 202 9.10 -21.47 9.89
C ILE A 202 9.71 -21.26 11.27
N ASP A 203 11.00 -20.92 11.32
CA ASP A 203 11.72 -20.60 12.56
C ASP A 203 12.73 -19.47 12.29
N GLU A 204 12.57 -18.33 12.97
CA GLU A 204 13.46 -17.17 12.82
C GLU A 204 14.93 -17.48 13.12
N ARG A 205 15.20 -18.47 13.98
CA ARG A 205 16.57 -18.90 14.29
C ARG A 205 17.30 -19.44 13.07
N LEU A 206 16.57 -19.98 12.09
CA LEU A 206 17.13 -20.47 10.84
C LEU A 206 17.69 -19.35 9.95
N ALA A 207 17.32 -18.09 10.20
CA ALA A 207 17.92 -16.93 9.53
C ALA A 207 19.37 -16.64 10.00
N PHE A 208 19.78 -17.18 11.16
CA PHE A 208 21.07 -16.91 11.79
C PHE A 208 22.00 -18.14 11.79
N HIS A 209 21.76 -19.10 10.90
CA HIS A 209 22.59 -20.28 10.76
C HIS A 209 23.93 -19.98 10.08
N ASN A 210 24.96 -20.73 10.39
CA ASN A 210 26.25 -20.64 9.71
C ASN A 210 26.24 -21.40 8.39
N TYR A 211 25.59 -22.56 8.36
CA TYR A 211 25.44 -23.39 7.17
C TYR A 211 24.19 -24.27 7.29
N LEU A 212 23.42 -24.33 6.23
CA LEU A 212 22.31 -25.26 6.05
C LEU A 212 22.39 -25.88 4.66
N ALA A 213 22.01 -27.14 4.55
CA ALA A 213 21.92 -27.85 3.29
C ALA A 213 20.64 -28.68 3.25
N SER A 214 20.02 -28.76 2.08
CA SER A 214 18.83 -29.54 1.81
C SER A 214 19.20 -30.69 0.88
N ASP A 215 19.04 -31.93 1.37
CA ASP A 215 19.28 -33.16 0.60
C ASP A 215 20.67 -33.22 -0.10
N LYS A 216 21.70 -32.66 0.53
CA LYS A 216 23.10 -32.80 0.10
C LYS A 216 23.79 -33.91 0.85
N THR A 217 24.58 -34.72 0.13
CA THR A 217 25.46 -35.73 0.78
C THR A 217 26.56 -35.00 1.52
N ILE A 218 27.05 -35.59 2.64
CA ILE A 218 28.11 -35.02 3.47
C ILE A 218 29.36 -34.69 2.63
N ASN A 219 29.68 -35.53 1.63
CA ASN A 219 30.82 -35.30 0.74
C ASN A 219 30.66 -34.10 -0.23
N ALA A 220 29.43 -33.63 -0.43
CA ALA A 220 29.14 -32.46 -1.26
C ALA A 220 29.02 -31.17 -0.44
N MET A 221 29.12 -31.25 0.89
CA MET A 221 29.05 -30.10 1.78
C MET A 221 30.44 -29.47 1.93
N PRO A 222 30.62 -28.17 1.94
CA PRO A 222 31.88 -27.50 2.22
C PRO A 222 32.18 -27.56 3.73
N ILE A 223 32.36 -28.76 4.24
CA ILE A 223 32.78 -28.96 5.63
C ILE A 223 34.29 -28.74 5.60
N SER A 224 34.78 -27.72 6.30
CA SER A 224 36.20 -27.48 6.41
C SER A 224 36.83 -28.67 7.17
N ASP A 225 37.77 -29.32 6.56
CA ASP A 225 38.74 -30.19 7.26
C ASP A 225 39.54 -29.30 8.22
N SER A 226 39.11 -29.23 9.47
CA SER A 226 39.82 -28.54 10.56
C SER A 226 40.78 -29.50 11.24
#